data_1db1466bc1ed256ab6e43f32b11d9f82
#
_entry.id   1db1466bc1ed256ab6e43f32b11d9f82
#
_cell.length_a   1.000
_cell.length_b   1.000
_cell.length_c   1.000
_cell.angle_alpha   90.00
_cell.angle_beta   90.00
_cell.angle_gamma   90.00
#
_symmetry.space_group_name_H-M   'P 1'
#
loop_
_entity.id
_entity.type
_entity.pdbx_description
1 polymer ?
#
loop_
_entity_poly.entity_id
_entity_poly.type
_entity_poly.pdbx_seq_one_letter_code
_entity_poly.pdbx_strand_id
1 'polypeptide(L)'
;DPKYGEELAEAYEELLSVLKVHLRREVVEVVPVAEKVITAEEWKHLGDHSMDAIPKSRLLVQLGMMLAASPGESRQMFDELPMPIRFMYRLVGRRQFERQFRGLFPGRPVPQT
;
A
#
# COMPACT_ATOMS: atom_id res chain seq x y z
N ASP A 1 -7.14 -27.18 -7.73
CA ASP A 1 -7.69 -28.03 -6.68
C ASP A 1 -8.27 -27.17 -5.56
N PRO A 2 -9.56 -27.34 -5.20
CA PRO A 2 -10.20 -26.60 -4.13
C PRO A 2 -9.49 -26.69 -2.77
N LYS A 3 -8.84 -27.80 -2.50
CA LYS A 3 -8.10 -28.01 -1.26
C LYS A 3 -6.91 -27.03 -1.13
N TYR A 4 -6.21 -26.74 -2.19
CA TYR A 4 -5.12 -25.78 -2.17
C TYR A 4 -5.64 -24.35 -1.95
N GLY A 5 -6.80 -24.03 -2.48
CA GLY A 5 -7.43 -22.73 -2.23
C GLY A 5 -7.81 -22.55 -0.76
N GLU A 6 -8.34 -23.57 -0.12
CA GLU A 6 -8.67 -23.56 1.30
C GLU A 6 -7.43 -23.43 2.18
N GLU A 7 -6.39 -24.22 1.89
CA GLU A 7 -5.10 -24.12 2.60
C GLU A 7 -4.45 -22.75 2.47
N LEU A 8 -4.53 -22.15 1.29
CA LEU A 8 -4.01 -20.81 1.05
C LEU A 8 -4.82 -19.77 1.83
N ALA A 9 -6.15 -19.88 1.86
CA ALA A 9 -7.01 -18.98 2.62
C ALA A 9 -6.71 -19.04 4.11
N GLU A 10 -6.53 -20.24 4.68
CA GLU A 10 -6.15 -20.42 6.08
C GLU A 10 -4.78 -19.79 6.38
N ALA A 11 -3.81 -19.96 5.52
CA ALA A 11 -2.49 -19.34 5.68
C ALA A 11 -2.57 -17.82 5.68
N TYR A 12 -3.40 -17.22 4.81
CA TYR A 12 -3.62 -15.78 4.80
C TYR A 12 -4.37 -15.29 6.05
N GLU A 13 -5.33 -16.05 6.56
CA GLU A 13 -6.02 -15.70 7.81
C GLU A 13 -5.06 -15.69 9.01
N GLU A 14 -4.18 -16.68 9.12
CA GLU A 14 -3.13 -16.71 10.14
C GLU A 14 -2.18 -15.53 10.00
N LEU A 15 -1.69 -15.27 8.79
CA LEU A 15 -0.83 -14.12 8.51
C LEU A 15 -1.51 -12.80 8.91
N LEU A 16 -2.76 -12.63 8.55
CA LEU A 16 -3.53 -11.43 8.88
C LEU A 16 -3.67 -11.24 10.40
N SER A 17 -3.93 -12.31 11.15
CA SER A 17 -4.03 -12.27 12.61
C SER A 17 -2.72 -11.80 13.24
N VAL A 18 -1.60 -12.36 12.82
CA VAL A 18 -0.25 -11.98 13.30
C VAL A 18 0.07 -10.53 12.91
N LEU A 19 -0.23 -10.17 11.67
CA LEU A 19 0.04 -8.84 11.15
C LEU A 19 -0.75 -7.75 11.87
N LYS A 20 -2.02 -7.98 12.19
CA LYS A 20 -2.85 -7.04 12.96
C LYS A 20 -2.27 -6.77 14.34
N VAL A 21 -1.81 -7.80 15.04
CA VAL A 21 -1.16 -7.65 16.35
C VAL A 21 0.15 -6.87 16.21
N HIS A 22 0.96 -7.23 15.22
CA HIS A 22 2.24 -6.56 14.96
C HIS A 22 2.06 -5.06 14.66
N LEU A 23 1.17 -4.72 13.75
CA LEU A 23 0.91 -3.33 13.36
C LEU A 23 0.34 -2.50 14.51
N ARG A 24 -0.54 -3.10 15.31
CA ARG A 24 -1.08 -2.43 16.49
C ARG A 24 0.02 -2.12 17.51
N ARG A 25 0.90 -3.08 17.76
CA ARG A 25 2.04 -2.88 18.68
C ARG A 25 3.00 -1.83 18.16
N GLU A 26 3.23 -1.81 16.86
CA GLU A 26 4.06 -0.78 16.22
C GLU A 26 3.49 0.63 16.48
N VAL A 27 2.19 0.82 16.27
CA VAL A 27 1.54 2.11 16.51
C VAL A 27 1.56 2.51 17.99
N VAL A 28 1.35 1.56 18.90
CA VAL A 28 1.23 1.84 20.35
C VAL A 28 2.59 1.94 21.02
N GLU A 29 3.56 1.10 20.65
CA GLU A 29 4.83 0.97 21.34
C GLU A 29 6.00 1.64 20.62
N VAL A 30 6.03 1.59 19.29
CA VAL A 30 7.17 2.06 18.49
C VAL A 30 7.00 3.51 18.03
N VAL A 31 5.86 3.86 17.47
CA VAL A 31 5.60 5.20 16.95
C VAL A 31 5.78 6.30 18.02
N PRO A 32 5.27 6.17 19.25
CA PRO A 32 5.49 7.19 20.28
C PRO A 32 6.96 7.40 20.63
N VAL A 33 7.77 6.34 20.59
CA VAL A 33 9.21 6.45 20.80
C VAL A 33 9.89 7.12 19.62
N ALA A 34 9.52 6.70 18.40
CA ALA A 34 10.04 7.29 17.17
C ALA A 34 9.77 8.79 17.09
N GLU A 35 8.58 9.24 17.46
CA GLU A 35 8.22 10.67 17.50
C GLU A 35 9.12 11.49 18.41
N LYS A 36 9.69 10.88 19.45
CA LYS A 36 10.57 11.57 20.40
C LYS A 36 12.03 11.60 19.96
N VAL A 37 12.48 10.61 19.19
CA VAL A 37 13.91 10.42 18.86
C VAL A 37 14.26 10.65 17.41
N ILE A 38 13.30 10.61 16.51
CA ILE A 38 13.49 10.80 15.08
C ILE A 38 13.00 12.18 14.67
N THR A 39 13.84 12.94 13.95
CA THR A 39 13.45 14.23 13.39
C THR A 39 12.54 14.04 12.17
N ALA A 40 11.82 15.09 11.78
CA ALA A 40 10.99 15.08 10.57
C ALA A 40 11.83 14.81 9.30
N GLU A 41 13.07 15.29 9.26
CA GLU A 41 13.99 15.06 8.16
C GLU A 41 14.43 13.58 8.09
N GLU A 42 14.78 12.99 9.20
CA GLU A 42 15.12 11.56 9.29
C GLU A 42 13.94 10.68 8.90
N TRP A 43 12.73 11.05 9.34
CA TRP A 43 11.51 10.36 8.96
C TRP A 43 11.25 10.41 7.45
N LYS A 44 11.45 11.58 6.85
CA LYS A 44 11.35 11.76 5.40
C LYS A 44 12.37 10.88 4.65
N HIS A 45 13.60 10.83 5.14
CA HIS A 45 14.65 9.97 4.59
C HIS A 45 14.26 8.49 4.58
N LEU A 46 13.61 8.03 5.65
CA LEU A 46 13.12 6.66 5.74
C LEU A 46 12.03 6.40 4.69
N GLY A 47 11.12 7.35 4.51
CA GLY A 47 10.09 7.28 3.48
C GLY A 47 10.66 7.23 2.06
N ASP A 48 11.62 8.10 1.76
CA ASP A 48 12.31 8.13 0.47
C ASP A 48 13.02 6.81 0.18
N HIS A 49 13.71 6.25 1.17
CA HIS A 49 14.37 4.94 1.05
C HIS A 49 13.36 3.81 0.78
N SER A 50 12.21 3.84 1.46
CA SER A 50 11.14 2.86 1.24
C SER A 50 10.57 2.94 -0.19
N MET A 51 10.41 4.14 -0.73
CA MET A 51 9.96 4.34 -2.11
C MET A 51 10.99 3.84 -3.12
N ASP A 52 12.27 4.07 -2.88
CA ASP A 52 13.35 3.60 -3.75
C ASP A 52 13.46 2.07 -3.79
N ALA A 53 13.04 1.40 -2.73
CA ALA A 53 13.02 -0.06 -2.65
C ALA A 53 11.92 -0.71 -3.51
N ILE A 54 10.90 0.05 -3.93
CA ILE A 54 9.82 -0.45 -4.77
C ILE A 54 10.30 -0.53 -6.22
N PRO A 55 10.18 -1.71 -6.89
CA PRO A 55 10.50 -1.81 -8.31
C PRO A 55 9.70 -0.81 -9.14
N LYS A 56 10.35 -0.09 -10.06
CA LYS A 56 9.68 0.92 -10.90
C LYS A 56 8.50 0.37 -11.68
N SER A 57 8.57 -0.89 -12.10
CA SER A 57 7.49 -1.58 -12.81
C SER A 57 6.23 -1.78 -11.97
N ARG A 58 6.35 -1.73 -10.64
CA ARG A 58 5.25 -1.92 -9.68
C ARG A 58 4.81 -0.63 -8.99
N LEU A 59 5.55 0.44 -9.18
CA LEU A 59 5.31 1.70 -8.47
C LEU A 59 3.88 2.22 -8.68
N LEU A 60 3.39 2.23 -9.92
CA LEU A 60 2.06 2.74 -10.23
C LEU A 60 0.95 1.86 -9.68
N VAL A 61 1.11 0.54 -9.72
CA VAL A 61 0.15 -0.41 -9.12
C VAL A 61 0.12 -0.25 -7.61
N GLN A 62 1.28 -0.14 -6.98
CA GLN A 62 1.42 0.08 -5.54
C GLN A 62 0.73 1.38 -5.12
N LEU A 63 0.91 2.44 -5.88
CA LEU A 63 0.23 3.72 -5.66
C LEU A 63 -1.29 3.57 -5.72
N GLY A 64 -1.81 2.82 -6.70
CA GLY A 64 -3.23 2.52 -6.79
C GLY A 64 -3.78 1.74 -5.60
N MET A 65 -3.02 0.76 -5.10
CA MET A 65 -3.39 0.00 -3.91
C MET A 65 -3.44 0.88 -2.65
N MET A 66 -2.48 1.78 -2.50
CA MET A 66 -2.46 2.74 -1.40
C MET A 66 -3.66 3.69 -1.45
N LEU A 67 -3.98 4.23 -2.62
CA LEU A 67 -5.15 5.09 -2.82
C LEU A 67 -6.46 4.38 -2.51
N ALA A 68 -6.57 3.12 -2.89
CA ALA A 68 -7.75 2.30 -2.61
C ALA A 68 -7.89 1.95 -1.12
N ALA A 69 -6.79 1.69 -0.43
CA ALA A 69 -6.78 1.30 0.97
C ALA A 69 -7.09 2.47 1.93
N SER A 70 -6.60 3.66 1.61
CA SER A 70 -6.76 4.86 2.45
C SER A 70 -7.06 6.09 1.58
N PRO A 71 -8.30 6.20 1.06
CA PRO A 71 -8.64 7.24 0.06
C PRO A 71 -8.36 8.67 0.51
N GLY A 72 -8.63 9.00 1.77
CA GLY A 72 -8.44 10.35 2.30
C GLY A 72 -6.97 10.76 2.42
N GLU A 73 -6.20 9.99 3.18
CA GLU A 73 -4.79 10.25 3.45
C GLU A 73 -3.91 10.06 2.21
N SER A 74 -4.18 9.01 1.44
CA SER A 74 -3.42 8.71 0.24
C SER A 74 -3.64 9.74 -0.86
N ARG A 75 -4.82 10.34 -0.94
CA ARG A 75 -5.09 11.40 -1.90
C ARG A 75 -4.26 12.65 -1.61
N GLN A 76 -4.13 13.02 -0.36
CA GLN A 76 -3.27 14.13 0.05
C GLN A 76 -1.81 13.86 -0.33
N MET A 77 -1.32 12.66 -0.02
CA MET A 77 0.02 12.23 -0.41
C MET A 77 0.19 12.22 -1.94
N PHE A 78 -0.82 11.77 -2.68
CA PHE A 78 -0.81 11.75 -4.14
C PHE A 78 -0.70 13.17 -4.72
N ASP A 79 -1.42 14.14 -4.16
CA ASP A 79 -1.39 15.54 -4.60
C ASP A 79 -0.02 16.20 -4.37
N GLU A 80 0.76 15.69 -3.41
CA GLU A 80 2.12 16.14 -3.14
C GLU A 80 3.18 15.52 -4.07
N LEU A 81 2.82 14.49 -4.83
CA LEU A 81 3.75 13.84 -5.77
C LEU A 81 4.06 14.75 -6.96
N PRO A 82 5.26 14.59 -7.58
CA PRO A 82 5.61 15.32 -8.81
C PRO A 82 4.58 15.11 -9.92
N MET A 83 4.34 16.14 -10.72
CA MET A 83 3.38 16.12 -11.84
C MET A 83 3.59 14.92 -12.79
N PRO A 84 4.82 14.56 -13.20
CA PRO A 84 5.03 13.42 -14.08
C PRO A 84 4.48 12.11 -13.53
N ILE A 85 4.67 11.85 -12.23
CA ILE A 85 4.18 10.63 -11.57
C ILE A 85 2.65 10.62 -11.53
N ARG A 86 2.03 11.74 -11.16
CA ARG A 86 0.56 11.86 -11.15
C ARG A 86 -0.04 11.66 -12.52
N PHE A 87 0.58 12.23 -13.53
CA PHE A 87 0.14 12.10 -14.93
C PHE A 87 0.25 10.65 -15.41
N MET A 88 1.39 10.00 -15.17
CA MET A 88 1.60 8.60 -15.53
C MET A 88 0.61 7.67 -14.83
N TYR A 89 0.30 7.93 -13.55
CA TYR A 89 -0.70 7.15 -12.84
C TYR A 89 -2.08 7.28 -13.50
N ARG A 90 -2.52 8.49 -13.81
CA ARG A 90 -3.82 8.73 -14.44
C ARG A 90 -3.95 8.09 -15.82
N LEU A 91 -2.86 8.06 -16.59
CA LEU A 91 -2.87 7.48 -17.94
C LEU A 91 -2.72 5.96 -17.94
N VAL A 92 -1.78 5.44 -17.18
CA VAL A 92 -1.37 4.02 -17.26
C VAL A 92 -1.60 3.29 -15.94
N GLY A 93 -1.22 3.91 -14.83
CA GLY A 93 -1.23 3.26 -13.52
C GLY A 93 -2.61 2.83 -13.07
N ARG A 94 -3.64 3.65 -13.30
CA ARG A 94 -5.03 3.30 -12.97
C ARG A 94 -5.47 2.03 -13.71
N ARG A 95 -5.16 1.90 -14.99
CA ARG A 95 -5.50 0.72 -15.77
C ARG A 95 -4.76 -0.52 -15.30
N GLN A 96 -3.49 -0.38 -14.94
CA GLN A 96 -2.69 -1.46 -14.37
C GLN A 96 -3.27 -1.92 -13.03
N PHE A 97 -3.61 -0.98 -12.16
CA PHE A 97 -4.24 -1.27 -10.88
C PHE A 97 -5.59 -1.97 -11.07
N GLU A 98 -6.46 -1.46 -11.92
CA GLU A 98 -7.78 -2.07 -12.20
C GLU A 98 -7.63 -3.50 -12.70
N ARG A 99 -6.68 -3.75 -13.59
CA ARG A 99 -6.41 -5.09 -14.11
C ARG A 99 -5.98 -6.04 -12.99
N GLN A 100 -5.07 -5.61 -12.15
CA GLN A 100 -4.60 -6.42 -11.03
C GLN A 100 -5.71 -6.65 -10.02
N PHE A 101 -6.48 -5.63 -9.70
CA PHE A 101 -7.61 -5.74 -8.77
C PHE A 101 -8.65 -6.76 -9.27
N ARG A 102 -9.01 -6.69 -10.55
CA ARG A 102 -9.96 -7.65 -11.15
C ARG A 102 -9.44 -9.08 -11.14
N GLY A 103 -8.14 -9.25 -11.29
CA GLY A 103 -7.50 -10.57 -11.20
C GLY A 103 -7.53 -11.15 -9.79
N LEU A 104 -7.32 -10.32 -8.77
CA LEU A 104 -7.31 -10.73 -7.37
C LEU A 104 -8.72 -10.87 -6.77
N PHE A 105 -9.65 -10.03 -7.19
CA PHE A 105 -11.01 -9.95 -6.65
C PHE A 105 -12.04 -10.03 -7.76
N PRO A 106 -12.22 -11.21 -8.41
CA PRO A 106 -13.19 -11.36 -9.49
C PRO A 106 -14.61 -11.01 -9.02
N GLY A 107 -15.33 -10.22 -9.82
CA GLY A 107 -16.71 -9.84 -9.54
C GLY A 107 -16.90 -8.73 -8.51
N ARG A 108 -15.84 -8.21 -7.91
CA ARG A 108 -15.92 -7.06 -7.01
C ARG A 108 -15.74 -5.75 -7.78
N PRO A 109 -16.45 -4.69 -7.41
CA PRO A 109 -16.26 -3.37 -8.04
C PRO A 109 -14.85 -2.84 -7.72
N VAL A 110 -14.21 -2.25 -8.72
CA VAL A 110 -12.89 -1.63 -8.55
C VAL A 110 -13.04 -0.36 -7.72
N PRO A 111 -12.23 -0.17 -6.65
CA PRO A 111 -12.24 1.07 -5.89
C PRO A 111 -11.88 2.27 -6.74
N GLN A 112 -12.51 3.40 -6.46
CA GLN A 112 -12.13 4.67 -7.10
C GLN A 112 -10.77 5.14 -6.59
N THR A 113 -9.90 5.49 -7.51
CA THR A 113 -8.55 5.97 -7.21
C THR A 113 -8.19 7.26 -7.93
#